data_84b8c0a4695ffb4766cc468fb0bf4072
#
_entry.id   84b8c0a4695ffb4766cc468fb0bf4072
#
_cell.length_a   1.000
_cell.length_b   1.000
_cell.length_c   1.000
_cell.angle_alpha   90.00
_cell.angle_beta   90.00
_cell.angle_gamma   90.00
#
_symmetry.space_group_name_H-M   'P 1'
#
loop_
_entity.id
_entity.type
_entity.pdbx_description
1 polymer ?
#
loop_
_entity_poly.entity_id
_entity_poly.type
_entity_poly.pdbx_seq_one_letter_code
_entity_poly.pdbx_strand_id
1 'polypeptide(L)' 'MDELKKYGDNIVINDYEISVLSKCNIDVAKCKTIAEVLLLIDRYLDDADILDEEYDEIDYVANNLNERLYYMGNK' A
#
# COMPACT_ATOMS: atom_id res chain seq x y z
N MET A 1 11.47 1.30 15.17
CA MET A 1 10.18 1.96 14.93
C MET A 1 10.17 2.56 13.54
N ASP A 2 9.18 2.20 12.74
CA ASP A 2 9.15 2.62 11.35
C ASP A 2 8.71 4.06 11.23
N GLU A 3 9.51 4.87 10.55
CA GLU A 3 9.14 6.24 10.27
C GLU A 3 8.26 6.29 9.04
N LEU A 4 7.26 7.14 9.08
CA LEU A 4 6.43 7.40 7.92
C LEU A 4 7.14 8.36 6.99
N LYS A 5 7.18 8.02 5.72
CA LYS A 5 7.78 8.84 4.68
C LYS A 5 6.70 9.31 3.73
N LYS A 6 6.90 10.48 3.16
CA LYS A 6 5.93 11.04 2.23
C LYS A 6 6.40 10.87 0.79
N TYR A 7 5.56 10.27 -0.01
CA TYR A 7 5.79 10.08 -1.44
C TYR A 7 4.69 10.77 -2.24
N GLY A 8 5.05 11.33 -3.37
CA GLY A 8 4.09 12.04 -4.20
C GLY A 8 3.43 13.17 -3.42
N ASP A 9 2.15 13.36 -3.68
CA ASP A 9 1.42 14.46 -3.07
C ASP A 9 0.86 14.12 -1.68
N ASN A 10 0.37 12.91 -1.49
CA ASN A 10 -0.36 12.54 -0.28
C ASN A 10 -0.11 11.13 0.21
N ILE A 11 0.96 10.49 -0.22
CA ILE A 11 1.24 9.13 0.21
C ILE A 11 2.16 9.14 1.42
N VAL A 12 1.62 8.76 2.58
CA VAL A 12 2.39 8.62 3.81
C VAL A 12 2.52 7.13 4.11
N ILE A 13 3.74 6.63 4.11
CA ILE A 13 3.99 5.18 4.13
C ILE A 13 5.32 4.91 4.83
N ASN A 14 5.44 3.73 5.46
CA ASN A 14 6.68 3.34 6.13
C ASN A 14 7.48 2.35 5.29
N ASP A 15 8.71 2.07 5.71
CA ASP A 15 9.61 1.20 4.98
C ASP A 15 9.08 -0.24 4.85
N TYR A 16 8.43 -0.74 5.89
CA TYR A 16 7.84 -2.08 5.85
C TYR A 16 6.79 -2.18 4.75
N GLU A 17 5.91 -1.19 4.71
CA GLU A 17 4.85 -1.15 3.71
C GLU A 17 5.42 -1.06 2.30
N ILE A 18 6.43 -0.23 2.12
CA ILE A 18 7.11 -0.10 0.83
C ILE A 18 7.73 -1.44 0.42
N SER A 19 8.36 -2.12 1.36
CA SER A 19 9.01 -3.41 1.10
C SER A 19 8.00 -4.44 0.63
N VAL A 20 6.86 -4.53 1.30
CA VAL A 20 5.79 -5.47 0.92
C VAL A 20 5.26 -5.14 -0.48
N LEU A 21 4.99 -3.87 -0.74
CA LEU A 21 4.48 -3.44 -2.04
C LEU A 21 5.49 -3.70 -3.15
N SER A 22 6.77 -3.51 -2.87
CA SER A 22 7.84 -3.77 -3.84
C SER A 22 7.88 -5.25 -4.23
N LYS A 23 7.65 -6.14 -3.27
CA LYS A 23 7.58 -7.57 -3.56
C LYS A 23 6.43 -7.90 -4.51
N CYS A 24 5.40 -7.08 -4.51
CA CYS A 24 4.23 -7.26 -5.36
C CYS A 24 4.33 -6.48 -6.67
N ASN A 25 5.50 -5.94 -6.98
CA ASN A 25 5.73 -5.12 -8.17
C ASN A 25 4.89 -3.84 -8.17
N ILE A 26 4.54 -3.36 -6.99
CA ILE A 26 3.82 -2.10 -6.84
C ILE A 26 4.82 -1.02 -6.46
N ASP A 27 4.98 -0.06 -7.34
CA ASP A 27 5.94 1.02 -7.14
C ASP A 27 5.22 2.26 -6.60
N VAL A 28 5.39 2.50 -5.32
CA VAL A 28 4.77 3.63 -4.62
C VAL A 28 5.19 4.96 -5.23
N ALA A 29 6.44 5.05 -5.70
CA ALA A 29 6.94 6.28 -6.30
C ALA A 29 6.21 6.68 -7.57
N LYS A 30 5.55 5.73 -8.23
CA LYS A 30 4.77 5.99 -9.44
C LYS A 30 3.32 6.35 -9.13
N CYS A 31 2.91 6.19 -7.88
CA CYS A 31 1.57 6.52 -7.45
C CYS A 31 1.54 7.95 -6.91
N LYS A 32 0.43 8.62 -7.09
CA LYS A 32 0.25 9.99 -6.59
C LYS A 32 -0.49 10.01 -5.27
N THR A 33 -1.38 9.06 -5.07
CA THR A 33 -2.23 9.00 -3.87
C THR A 33 -2.29 7.58 -3.33
N ILE A 34 -2.72 7.47 -2.07
CA ILE A 34 -2.94 6.17 -1.45
C ILE A 34 -4.02 5.39 -2.20
N ALA A 35 -5.02 6.08 -2.73
CA ALA A 35 -6.07 5.43 -3.50
C ALA A 35 -5.51 4.69 -4.71
N GLU A 36 -4.51 5.26 -5.38
CA GLU A 36 -3.85 4.59 -6.50
C GLU A 36 -3.11 3.34 -6.04
N VAL A 37 -2.43 3.42 -4.91
CA VAL A 37 -1.74 2.25 -4.36
C VAL A 37 -2.73 1.14 -4.05
N LEU A 38 -3.85 1.48 -3.43
CA LEU A 38 -4.89 0.51 -3.09
C LEU A 38 -5.49 -0.13 -4.35
N LEU A 39 -5.64 0.64 -5.40
CA LEU A 39 -6.14 0.12 -6.67
C LEU A 39 -5.18 -0.93 -7.25
N LEU A 40 -3.90 -0.67 -7.18
CA LEU A 40 -2.88 -1.61 -7.64
C LEU A 40 -2.86 -2.87 -6.77
N ILE A 41 -3.04 -2.71 -5.47
CA ILE A 41 -3.14 -3.85 -4.55
C ILE A 41 -4.35 -4.71 -4.92
N ASP A 42 -5.48 -4.08 -5.15
CA ASP A 42 -6.70 -4.79 -5.53
C ASP A 42 -6.52 -5.60 -6.80
N ARG A 43 -5.88 -5.00 -7.80
CA ARG A 43 -5.59 -5.70 -9.05
C ARG A 43 -4.64 -6.87 -8.83
N TYR A 44 -3.65 -6.68 -7.98
CA TYR A 44 -2.70 -7.74 -7.66
C TYR A 44 -3.40 -8.93 -7.01
N LEU A 45 -4.28 -8.66 -6.05
CA LEU A 45 -5.02 -9.71 -5.34
C LEU A 45 -5.99 -10.44 -6.26
N ASP A 46 -6.52 -9.75 -7.25
CA ASP A 46 -7.50 -10.33 -8.18
C ASP A 46 -6.85 -11.22 -9.22
N ASP A 47 -5.61 -10.92 -9.60
CA ASP A 47 -4.97 -11.53 -10.78
C ASP A 47 -3.88 -12.56 -10.45
N ALA A 48 -3.46 -12.68 -9.22
CA ALA A 48 -2.27 -13.45 -8.90
C ALA A 48 -2.54 -14.75 -8.16
N ASP A 49 -1.72 -15.78 -8.47
CA ASP A 49 -1.60 -16.95 -7.63
C ASP A 49 -0.72 -16.56 -6.45
N ILE A 50 -1.33 -16.04 -5.40
CA ILE A 50 -0.62 -15.51 -4.27
C ILE A 50 -0.50 -16.56 -3.19
N LEU A 51 0.71 -16.69 -2.62
CA LEU A 51 0.92 -17.55 -1.46
C LEU A 51 0.22 -16.94 -0.25
N ASP A 52 -0.27 -17.79 0.65
CA ASP A 52 -1.00 -17.35 1.82
C ASP A 52 -0.22 -16.31 2.64
N GLU A 53 1.09 -16.52 2.77
CA GLU A 53 1.95 -15.60 3.52
C GLU A 53 2.00 -14.21 2.86
N GLU A 54 2.10 -14.19 1.54
CA GLU A 54 2.11 -12.93 0.80
C GLU A 54 0.77 -12.23 0.88
N TYR A 55 -0.30 -13.00 0.83
CA TYR A 55 -1.64 -12.45 0.95
C TYR A 55 -1.82 -11.76 2.30
N ASP A 56 -1.39 -12.40 3.37
CA ASP A 56 -1.51 -11.82 4.71
C ASP A 56 -0.73 -10.52 4.83
N GLU A 57 0.49 -10.48 4.29
CA GLU A 57 1.30 -9.27 4.33
C GLU A 57 0.66 -8.13 3.56
N ILE A 58 0.21 -8.42 2.34
CA ILE A 58 -0.37 -7.36 1.50
C ILE A 58 -1.72 -6.91 2.04
N ASP A 59 -2.50 -7.83 2.62
CA ASP A 59 -3.76 -7.49 3.25
C ASP A 59 -3.54 -6.55 4.44
N TYR A 60 -2.53 -6.84 5.25
CA TYR A 60 -2.18 -5.98 6.37
C TYR A 60 -1.83 -4.57 5.90
N VAL A 61 -0.99 -4.47 4.87
CA VAL A 61 -0.60 -3.19 4.30
C VAL A 61 -1.82 -2.46 3.73
N ALA A 62 -2.68 -3.18 3.02
CA ALA A 62 -3.88 -2.60 2.43
C ALA A 62 -4.80 -2.02 3.50
N ASN A 63 -4.98 -2.74 4.59
CA ASN A 63 -5.80 -2.25 5.71
C ASN A 63 -5.21 -0.98 6.32
N ASN A 64 -3.89 -0.97 6.52
CA ASN A 64 -3.21 0.21 7.05
C ASN A 64 -3.39 1.42 6.13
N LEU A 65 -3.25 1.22 4.84
CA LEU A 65 -3.40 2.30 3.87
C LEU A 65 -4.85 2.78 3.78
N ASN A 66 -5.80 1.86 3.87
CA ASN A 66 -7.22 2.20 3.87
C ASN A 66 -7.57 3.10 5.05
N GLU A 67 -7.12 2.73 6.24
CA GLU A 67 -7.36 3.54 7.42
C GLU A 67 -6.74 4.92 7.27
N ARG A 68 -5.51 4.94 6.78
CA ARG A 68 -4.79 6.19 6.58
C ARG A 68 -5.50 7.10 5.59
N LEU A 69 -5.98 6.52 4.50
CA LEU A 69 -6.75 7.27 3.50
C LEU A 69 -8.05 7.81 4.09
N TYR A 70 -8.73 6.99 4.89
CA TYR A 70 -9.96 7.39 5.54
C TYR A 70 -9.75 8.63 6.43
N TYR A 71 -8.71 8.60 7.26
CA TYR A 71 -8.43 9.71 8.15
C TYR A 71 -7.99 10.96 7.38
N MET A 72 -7.23 10.79 6.33
CA MET A 72 -6.78 11.91 5.51
C MET A 72 -7.92 12.51 4.69
N GLY A 73 -8.80 11.66 4.18
CA GLY A 73 -9.92 12.10 3.36
C GLY A 73 -11.06 12.72 4.13
N ASN A 74 -11.04 12.56 5.43
CA ASN A 74 -12.14 12.99 6.29
C ASN A 74 -11.93 14.37 6.92
N LYS A 75 -11.00 15.11 6.40
CA LYS A 75 -10.72 16.46 6.88
C LYS A 75 -11.50 17.52 6.15
#